data_7c5ed087dbb909d89d2e58d426c9d209
#
_entry.id   7c5ed087dbb909d89d2e58d426c9d209
#
_cell.length_a   1.000
_cell.length_b   1.000
_cell.length_c   1.000
_cell.angle_alpha   90.00
_cell.angle_beta   90.00
_cell.angle_gamma   90.00
#
_symmetry.space_group_name_H-M   'P 1'
#
loop_
_entity.id
_entity.type
_entity.pdbx_description
1 polymer ?
#
loop_
_entity_poly.entity_id
_entity_poly.type
_entity_poly.pdbx_seq_one_letter_code
_entity_poly.pdbx_strand_id
1 'polypeptide(L)'
;MCIRDRGSSFASATRVKTLTRQTREDNARFFDSIDDVPRHCITQGLGTILRARHLVLLAFGKGKAEAVAGAVEGPVTASLPASAIQLHPHATVVIDDAAASDLRFGEYYRYTFANKPDWQGL
;
A
#
# COMPACT_ATOMS: atom_id res chain seq x y z
N MET A 1 6.37 2.02 -4.62
CA MET A 1 5.22 2.15 -5.52
C MET A 1 4.33 0.92 -5.39
N CYS A 2 3.05 1.08 -5.19
CA CYS A 2 2.16 -0.07 -5.16
C CYS A 2 1.87 -0.51 -6.58
N ILE A 3 2.50 -1.57 -6.98
CA ILE A 3 2.43 -2.14 -8.32
C ILE A 3 1.22 -3.03 -8.46
N ARG A 4 0.53 -3.26 -7.36
CA ARG A 4 -0.55 -4.22 -7.35
C ARG A 4 -1.76 -3.67 -8.02
N ASP A 5 -1.87 -4.08 -9.26
CA ASP A 5 -3.13 -4.31 -9.93
C ASP A 5 -4.13 -3.16 -9.88
N ARG A 6 -3.72 -1.96 -10.28
CA ARG A 6 -4.69 -0.90 -10.54
C ARG A 6 -5.84 -1.46 -11.37
N GLY A 7 -7.08 -1.21 -10.92
CA GLY A 7 -8.27 -1.74 -11.56
C GLY A 7 -8.64 -3.18 -11.20
N SER A 8 -7.90 -3.84 -10.30
CA SER A 8 -8.29 -5.18 -9.83
C SER A 8 -9.37 -5.11 -8.77
N SER A 9 -10.28 -6.08 -8.80
CA SER A 9 -11.31 -6.23 -7.78
C SER A 9 -10.70 -6.41 -6.39
N PHE A 10 -11.31 -5.83 -5.37
CA PHE A 10 -10.96 -6.07 -3.97
C PHE A 10 -11.23 -7.52 -3.53
N ALA A 11 -12.03 -8.27 -4.26
CA ALA A 11 -12.26 -9.70 -4.05
C ALA A 11 -11.28 -10.58 -4.84
N SER A 12 -10.27 -10.00 -5.53
CA SER A 12 -9.38 -10.75 -6.40
C SER A 12 -8.56 -11.79 -5.65
N ALA A 13 -8.41 -12.98 -6.27
CA ALA A 13 -7.55 -14.05 -5.78
C ALA A 13 -6.10 -13.87 -6.24
N THR A 14 -5.19 -14.62 -5.62
CA THR A 14 -3.79 -14.76 -6.05
C THR A 14 -3.73 -15.32 -7.47
N ARG A 15 -2.93 -14.71 -8.33
CA ARG A 15 -2.85 -15.05 -9.76
C ARG A 15 -1.55 -14.62 -10.42
N VAL A 16 -1.33 -15.10 -11.62
CA VAL A 16 -0.25 -14.61 -12.50
C VAL A 16 -0.65 -13.25 -13.06
N LYS A 17 0.29 -12.31 -13.06
CA LYS A 17 0.17 -10.99 -13.67
C LYS A 17 1.36 -10.64 -14.53
N THR A 18 1.11 -9.86 -15.57
CA THR A 18 2.16 -9.26 -16.39
C THR A 18 2.71 -8.02 -15.69
N LEU A 19 4.02 -7.97 -15.54
CA LEU A 19 4.70 -6.80 -14.97
C LEU A 19 4.70 -5.65 -15.99
N THR A 20 4.44 -4.44 -15.50
CA THR A 20 4.59 -3.24 -16.33
C THR A 20 6.06 -3.00 -16.66
N ARG A 21 6.32 -2.25 -17.74
CA ARG A 21 7.69 -1.86 -18.10
C ARG A 21 8.38 -1.15 -16.94
N GLN A 22 7.70 -0.19 -16.29
CA GLN A 22 8.23 0.54 -15.14
C GLN A 22 8.63 -0.40 -14.00
N THR A 23 7.81 -1.40 -13.70
CA THR A 23 8.16 -2.41 -12.68
C THR A 23 9.40 -3.20 -13.03
N ARG A 24 9.55 -3.56 -14.29
CA ARG A 24 10.74 -4.28 -14.74
C ARG A 24 11.98 -3.39 -14.64
N GLU A 25 11.88 -2.12 -15.03
CA GLU A 25 12.94 -1.12 -14.91
C GLU A 25 13.36 -0.93 -13.44
N ASP A 26 12.40 -0.77 -12.52
CA ASP A 26 12.65 -0.62 -11.08
C ASP A 26 13.38 -1.83 -10.48
N ASN A 27 13.18 -3.01 -11.03
CA ASN A 27 13.79 -4.25 -10.57
C ASN A 27 15.03 -4.68 -11.36
N ALA A 28 15.35 -4.01 -12.46
CA ALA A 28 16.50 -4.35 -13.31
C ALA A 28 17.83 -4.32 -12.53
N ARG A 29 17.90 -3.54 -11.45
CA ARG A 29 19.07 -3.48 -10.55
C ARG A 29 19.46 -4.81 -9.88
N PHE A 30 18.58 -5.79 -9.89
CA PHE A 30 18.81 -7.13 -9.33
C PHE A 30 19.16 -8.18 -10.39
N PHE A 31 19.28 -7.77 -11.67
CA PHE A 31 19.55 -8.62 -12.82
C PHE A 31 20.67 -8.02 -13.67
N ASP A 32 21.29 -8.82 -14.51
CA ASP A 32 22.38 -8.37 -15.39
C ASP A 32 21.87 -7.41 -16.49
N SER A 33 20.64 -7.64 -16.96
CA SER A 33 19.97 -6.76 -17.92
C SER A 33 18.45 -6.69 -17.64
N ILE A 34 17.77 -5.71 -18.25
CA ILE A 34 16.32 -5.60 -18.18
C ILE A 34 15.62 -6.78 -18.88
N ASP A 35 16.28 -7.42 -19.85
CA ASP A 35 15.71 -8.55 -20.58
C ASP A 35 15.67 -9.82 -19.73
N ASP A 36 16.52 -9.90 -18.72
CA ASP A 36 16.54 -11.00 -17.75
C ASP A 36 15.45 -10.85 -16.67
N VAL A 37 14.83 -9.66 -16.55
CA VAL A 37 13.73 -9.45 -15.63
C VAL A 37 12.48 -10.17 -16.12
N PRO A 38 11.88 -11.06 -15.30
CA PRO A 38 10.68 -11.78 -15.70
C PRO A 38 9.57 -10.85 -16.18
N ARG A 39 8.83 -11.27 -17.18
CA ARG A 39 7.65 -10.52 -17.69
C ARG A 39 6.39 -10.77 -16.86
N HIS A 40 6.37 -11.85 -16.11
CA HIS A 40 5.22 -12.28 -15.31
C HIS A 40 5.65 -12.51 -13.87
N CYS A 41 4.72 -12.33 -12.94
CA CYS A 41 4.90 -12.69 -11.54
C CYS A 41 3.63 -13.34 -10.99
N ILE A 42 3.76 -14.07 -9.89
CA ILE A 42 2.63 -14.46 -9.07
C ILE A 42 2.42 -13.35 -8.03
N THR A 43 1.22 -12.79 -7.96
CA THR A 43 0.87 -11.77 -6.98
C THR A 43 -0.32 -12.19 -6.15
N GLN A 44 -0.28 -11.89 -4.86
CA GLN A 44 -1.44 -12.09 -4.00
C GLN A 44 -2.56 -11.16 -4.43
N GLY A 45 -3.77 -11.68 -4.54
CA GLY A 45 -4.95 -10.86 -4.80
C GLY A 45 -5.33 -9.99 -3.60
N LEU A 46 -6.02 -8.88 -3.85
CA LEU A 46 -6.47 -7.97 -2.80
C LEU A 46 -7.41 -8.68 -1.82
N GLY A 47 -8.31 -9.53 -2.30
CA GLY A 47 -9.18 -10.33 -1.45
C GLY A 47 -8.42 -11.34 -0.58
N THR A 48 -7.28 -11.84 -1.05
CA THR A 48 -6.40 -12.69 -0.23
C THR A 48 -5.74 -11.87 0.88
N ILE A 49 -5.24 -10.68 0.57
CA ILE A 49 -4.61 -9.77 1.52
C ILE A 49 -5.62 -9.32 2.58
N LEU A 50 -6.82 -8.93 2.17
CA LEU A 50 -7.87 -8.45 3.08
C LEU A 50 -8.39 -9.53 4.06
N ARG A 51 -8.09 -10.81 3.82
CA ARG A 51 -8.38 -11.89 4.79
C ARG A 51 -7.33 -12.06 5.89
N ALA A 52 -6.25 -11.30 5.86
CA ALA A 52 -5.29 -11.30 6.96
C ALA A 52 -5.97 -10.87 8.27
N ARG A 53 -5.48 -11.34 9.41
CA ARG A 53 -6.00 -10.91 10.72
C ARG A 53 -5.61 -9.48 11.06
N HIS A 54 -4.48 -9.03 10.58
CA HIS A 54 -3.98 -7.67 10.75
C HIS A 54 -3.21 -7.25 9.50
N LEU A 55 -3.49 -6.06 8.99
CA LEU A 55 -2.74 -5.46 7.90
C LEU A 55 -1.79 -4.40 8.45
N VAL A 56 -0.56 -4.43 7.98
CA VAL A 56 0.42 -3.38 8.26
C VAL A 56 0.90 -2.79 6.93
N LEU A 57 0.68 -1.49 6.77
CA LEU A 57 1.16 -0.72 5.63
C LEU A 57 2.38 0.09 6.07
N LEU A 58 3.51 -0.13 5.39
CA LEU A 58 4.75 0.62 5.61
C LEU A 58 5.03 1.51 4.41
N ALA A 59 5.25 2.82 4.64
CA ALA A 59 5.63 3.74 3.59
C ALA A 59 6.53 4.85 4.12
N PHE A 60 7.65 5.09 3.44
CA PHE A 60 8.67 6.05 3.84
C PHE A 60 9.07 6.94 2.68
N GLY A 61 9.43 8.19 3.01
CA GLY A 61 9.93 9.19 2.08
C GLY A 61 8.84 9.93 1.31
N LYS A 62 9.18 11.15 0.87
CA LYS A 62 8.25 12.07 0.21
C LYS A 62 7.63 11.50 -1.07
N GLY A 63 8.33 10.63 -1.80
CA GLY A 63 7.78 9.98 -3.00
C GLY A 63 6.58 9.05 -2.75
N LYS A 64 6.20 8.84 -1.48
CA LYS A 64 5.01 8.07 -1.07
C LYS A 64 3.86 8.94 -0.56
N ALA A 65 4.09 10.24 -0.35
CA ALA A 65 3.13 11.13 0.31
C ALA A 65 1.75 11.15 -0.38
N GLU A 66 1.70 11.33 -1.68
CA GLU A 66 0.45 11.31 -2.46
C GLU A 66 -0.26 9.95 -2.34
N ALA A 67 0.49 8.85 -2.46
CA ALA A 67 -0.09 7.51 -2.38
C ALA A 67 -0.60 7.19 -0.96
N VAL A 68 0.08 7.67 0.08
CA VAL A 68 -0.34 7.55 1.49
C VAL A 68 -1.61 8.35 1.73
N ALA A 69 -1.64 9.62 1.33
CA ALA A 69 -2.82 10.47 1.48
C ALA A 69 -4.04 9.86 0.75
N GLY A 70 -3.86 9.38 -0.47
CA GLY A 70 -4.93 8.70 -1.20
C GLY A 70 -5.37 7.38 -0.56
N ALA A 71 -4.45 6.62 0.04
CA ALA A 71 -4.77 5.34 0.68
C ALA A 71 -5.53 5.52 2.00
N VAL A 72 -5.18 6.56 2.78
CA VAL A 72 -5.72 6.78 4.14
C VAL A 72 -6.95 7.69 4.12
N GLU A 73 -6.90 8.78 3.35
CA GLU A 73 -7.91 9.85 3.36
C GLU A 73 -8.72 9.92 2.06
N GLY A 74 -8.26 9.26 1.01
CA GLY A 74 -8.95 9.25 -0.27
C GLY A 74 -10.11 8.25 -0.33
N PRO A 75 -10.87 8.27 -1.43
CA PRO A 75 -11.94 7.29 -1.63
C PRO A 75 -11.38 5.88 -1.80
N VAL A 76 -12.14 4.88 -1.35
CA VAL A 76 -11.82 3.49 -1.61
C VAL A 76 -12.03 3.20 -3.10
N THR A 77 -10.96 2.92 -3.81
CA THR A 77 -10.99 2.77 -5.28
C THR A 77 -9.99 1.74 -5.77
N ALA A 78 -10.38 0.97 -6.78
CA ALA A 78 -9.48 0.05 -7.47
C ALA A 78 -8.33 0.76 -8.24
N SER A 79 -8.46 2.06 -8.52
CA SER A 79 -7.39 2.86 -9.11
C SER A 79 -6.21 3.07 -8.16
N LEU A 80 -6.47 3.01 -6.86
CA LEU A 80 -5.47 3.03 -5.80
C LEU A 80 -5.69 1.84 -4.86
N PRO A 81 -5.19 0.65 -5.16
CA PRO A 81 -5.48 -0.57 -4.41
C PRO A 81 -5.16 -0.50 -2.92
N ALA A 82 -4.18 0.33 -2.53
CA ALA A 82 -3.85 0.56 -1.12
C ALA A 82 -5.02 1.16 -0.33
N SER A 83 -5.97 1.83 -0.98
CA SER A 83 -7.18 2.38 -0.33
C SER A 83 -8.07 1.29 0.29
N ALA A 84 -7.92 0.03 -0.15
CA ALA A 84 -8.62 -1.11 0.43
C ALA A 84 -8.30 -1.34 1.92
N ILE A 85 -7.19 -0.77 2.43
CA ILE A 85 -6.84 -0.83 3.87
C ILE A 85 -7.94 -0.23 4.74
N GLN A 86 -8.69 0.75 4.21
CA GLN A 86 -9.83 1.37 4.90
C GLN A 86 -11.00 0.40 5.15
N LEU A 87 -11.06 -0.70 4.43
CA LEU A 87 -12.10 -1.74 4.59
C LEU A 87 -11.71 -2.80 5.63
N HIS A 88 -10.47 -2.78 6.12
CA HIS A 88 -9.99 -3.81 7.02
C HIS A 88 -10.20 -3.41 8.47
N PRO A 89 -10.78 -4.30 9.34
CA PRO A 89 -11.09 -3.98 10.73
C PRO A 89 -9.84 -3.77 11.60
N HIS A 90 -8.69 -4.35 11.22
CA HIS A 90 -7.43 -4.24 11.95
C HIS A 90 -6.30 -3.84 10.99
N ALA A 91 -6.13 -2.56 10.78
CA ALA A 91 -5.09 -2.01 9.92
C ALA A 91 -4.22 -1.00 10.68
N THR A 92 -2.91 -1.14 10.53
CA THR A 92 -1.92 -0.21 11.06
C THR A 92 -1.12 0.40 9.91
N VAL A 93 -0.97 1.71 9.92
CA VAL A 93 -0.16 2.44 8.94
C VAL A 93 1.05 3.03 9.67
N VAL A 94 2.25 2.64 9.25
CA VAL A 94 3.53 3.15 9.79
C VAL A 94 4.23 3.93 8.69
N ILE A 95 4.39 5.21 8.91
CA ILE A 95 4.94 6.17 7.95
C ILE A 95 5.88 7.15 8.65
N ASP A 96 6.84 7.69 7.90
CA ASP A 96 7.65 8.81 8.37
C ASP A 96 6.97 10.16 8.06
N ASP A 97 7.52 11.24 8.61
CA ASP A 97 6.97 12.60 8.40
C ASP A 97 6.98 13.00 6.92
N ALA A 98 7.97 12.55 6.15
CA ALA A 98 8.05 12.84 4.72
C ALA A 98 6.92 12.14 3.94
N ALA A 99 6.59 10.89 4.27
CA ALA A 99 5.47 10.17 3.66
C ALA A 99 4.11 10.69 4.17
N ALA A 100 4.06 11.31 5.36
CA ALA A 100 2.86 11.91 5.93
C ALA A 100 2.57 13.34 5.42
N SER A 101 3.48 13.94 4.63
CA SER A 101 3.45 15.37 4.31
C SER A 101 2.20 15.84 3.55
N ASP A 102 1.50 14.96 2.85
CA ASP A 102 0.30 15.28 2.08
C ASP A 102 -0.99 14.88 2.82
N LEU A 103 -0.89 14.35 4.06
CA LEU A 103 -2.05 14.07 4.90
C LEU A 103 -2.71 15.37 5.37
N ARG A 104 -4.01 15.51 5.14
CA ARG A 104 -4.81 16.66 5.56
C ARG A 104 -5.07 16.67 7.05
N PHE A 105 -5.17 15.49 7.66
CA PHE A 105 -5.50 15.31 9.07
C PHE A 105 -4.31 14.76 9.89
N GLY A 106 -3.07 14.97 9.43
CA GLY A 106 -1.86 14.44 10.07
C GLY A 106 -1.71 14.83 11.55
N GLU A 107 -2.02 16.10 11.90
CA GLU A 107 -1.99 16.57 13.29
C GLU A 107 -3.06 15.89 14.16
N TYR A 108 -4.26 15.70 13.61
CA TYR A 108 -5.32 14.97 14.29
C TYR A 108 -4.91 13.54 14.59
N TYR A 109 -4.28 12.85 13.64
CA TYR A 109 -3.80 11.46 13.83
C TYR A 109 -2.73 11.38 14.91
N ARG A 110 -1.77 12.33 14.93
CA ARG A 110 -0.76 12.41 16.00
C ARG A 110 -1.39 12.63 17.36
N TYR A 111 -2.32 13.56 17.45
CA TYR A 111 -3.01 13.87 18.69
C TYR A 111 -3.78 12.65 19.21
N THR A 112 -4.59 12.00 18.37
CA THR A 112 -5.39 10.85 18.78
C THR A 112 -4.52 9.66 19.18
N PHE A 113 -3.41 9.43 18.47
CA PHE A 113 -2.48 8.36 18.83
C PHE A 113 -1.77 8.63 20.15
N ALA A 114 -1.32 9.85 20.38
CA ALA A 114 -0.64 10.23 21.62
C ALA A 114 -1.56 10.19 22.85
N ASN A 115 -2.87 10.36 22.66
CA ASN A 115 -3.86 10.37 23.73
C ASN A 115 -4.76 9.12 23.76
N LYS A 116 -4.37 8.04 23.06
CA LYS A 116 -5.11 6.79 23.13
C LYS A 116 -5.06 6.21 24.55
N PRO A 117 -6.10 5.50 25.02
CA PRO A 117 -6.08 4.84 26.30
C PRO A 117 -4.95 3.80 26.38
N ASP A 118 -4.36 3.63 27.56
CA ASP A 118 -3.23 2.70 27.79
C ASP A 118 -3.56 1.22 27.45
N TRP A 119 -4.83 0.85 27.61
CA TRP A 119 -5.30 -0.49 27.29
C TRP A 119 -5.51 -0.74 25.78
N GLN A 120 -5.48 0.30 24.96
CA GLN A 120 -5.65 0.20 23.51
C GLN A 120 -4.30 -0.12 22.85
N GLY A 121 -4.13 -1.36 22.41
CA GLY A 121 -2.99 -1.76 21.60
C GLY A 121 -2.93 -1.11 20.20
N LEU A 122 -1.98 -1.58 19.38
CA LEU A 122 -1.88 -1.24 17.95
C LEU A 122 -2.81 -2.13 17.13
#